data_767c92a4f1ff1579c3398173aff28b1b
#
_entry.id   767c92a4f1ff1579c3398173aff28b1b
#
_cell.length_a   1.000
_cell.length_b   1.000
_cell.length_c   1.000
_cell.angle_alpha   90.00
_cell.angle_beta   90.00
_cell.angle_gamma   90.00
#
_symmetry.space_group_name_H-M   'P 1'
#
loop_
_entity.id
_entity.type
_entity.pdbx_description
1 polymer ?
#
loop_
_entity_poly.entity_id
_entity_poly.type
_entity_poly.pdbx_seq_one_letter_code
_entity_poly.pdbx_strand_id
1 'polypeptide(L)'
;MIDTKVIVIPEGKICDYVDGKFRNDTPEEYVRQTIEKRLVNEHKYSTGQIKIEYTLHFGSNKPRADIVIFDKDCTEKTQNNIKIIIECKKETVDARNAKEGVEQLKSYMSACPNCLWGMWTNGKQKEVFKKGIDEHGNLVFVDYNDIPSADGNLDEINRPQRQSLKNASDDNLLFIFKTCHNHIHVNDGLQKQPAFFELLKVIFCKIEDEKNIPKPLEFYATSEERSNIDGQLTVKKRISKIFQNVKKKYGKIFDANDEIKLHPRSLAYIVSELQKYNLLNTDIDIKGKAY
;
A
#
# COMPACT_ATOMS: atom_id res chain seq x y z
N MET A 1 -7.44 2.13 40.14
CA MET A 1 -7.89 0.88 39.51
C MET A 1 -8.45 1.26 38.14
N ILE A 2 -7.78 0.88 37.05
CA ILE A 2 -8.28 1.11 35.68
C ILE A 2 -9.27 -0.02 35.44
N ASP A 3 -10.55 0.34 35.36
CA ASP A 3 -11.65 -0.58 35.11
C ASP A 3 -11.53 -1.01 33.61
N THR A 4 -10.83 -2.09 33.37
CA THR A 4 -10.71 -2.69 32.03
C THR A 4 -12.04 -3.35 31.70
N LYS A 5 -12.97 -2.60 31.10
CA LYS A 5 -14.18 -3.19 30.50
C LYS A 5 -13.72 -4.21 29.43
N VAL A 6 -13.89 -5.48 29.76
CA VAL A 6 -13.73 -6.56 28.78
C VAL A 6 -14.85 -6.40 27.75
N ILE A 7 -14.49 -6.03 26.52
CA ILE A 7 -15.45 -5.98 25.41
C ILE A 7 -15.64 -7.41 24.93
N VAL A 8 -16.80 -7.98 25.14
CA VAL A 8 -17.17 -9.29 24.60
C VAL A 8 -17.63 -9.08 23.16
N ILE A 9 -16.87 -9.61 22.21
CA ILE A 9 -17.22 -9.55 20.79
C ILE A 9 -18.21 -10.69 20.50
N PRO A 10 -19.43 -10.41 19.97
CA PRO A 10 -20.38 -11.45 19.60
C PRO A 10 -19.82 -12.40 18.53
N GLU A 11 -20.28 -13.65 18.52
CA GLU A 11 -19.90 -14.64 17.51
C GLU A 11 -20.20 -14.12 16.08
N GLY A 12 -19.29 -14.35 15.13
CA GLY A 12 -19.40 -13.87 13.76
C GLY A 12 -19.28 -12.35 13.59
N LYS A 13 -18.83 -11.65 14.62
CA LYS A 13 -18.58 -10.19 14.57
C LYS A 13 -17.11 -9.86 14.79
N ILE A 14 -16.73 -8.68 14.31
CA ILE A 14 -15.44 -8.05 14.57
C ILE A 14 -15.69 -6.63 15.09
N CYS A 15 -14.85 -6.17 16.01
CA CYS A 15 -14.90 -4.79 16.49
C CYS A 15 -14.10 -3.90 15.53
N ASP A 16 -14.77 -2.90 14.96
CA ASP A 16 -14.14 -1.95 14.04
C ASP A 16 -13.05 -1.14 14.75
N TYR A 17 -11.91 -1.04 14.09
CA TYR A 17 -10.72 -0.42 14.68
C TYR A 17 -10.86 1.11 14.84
N VAL A 18 -11.63 1.76 13.96
CA VAL A 18 -11.78 3.22 13.95
C VAL A 18 -12.93 3.68 14.82
N ASP A 19 -14.13 3.07 14.70
CA ASP A 19 -15.34 3.55 15.37
C ASP A 19 -15.85 2.63 16.50
N GLY A 20 -15.21 1.49 16.70
CA GLY A 20 -15.53 0.54 17.78
C GLY A 20 -16.85 -0.21 17.62
N LYS A 21 -17.54 -0.09 16.49
CA LYS A 21 -18.80 -0.79 16.25
C LYS A 21 -18.57 -2.24 15.87
N PHE A 22 -19.52 -3.09 16.20
CA PHE A 22 -19.50 -4.49 15.77
C PHE A 22 -20.01 -4.62 14.33
N ARG A 23 -19.18 -5.22 13.47
CA ARG A 23 -19.48 -5.54 12.08
C ARG A 23 -19.45 -7.05 11.85
N ASN A 24 -19.98 -7.52 10.72
CA ASN A 24 -19.87 -8.91 10.34
C ASN A 24 -18.42 -9.26 10.02
N ASP A 25 -17.93 -10.39 10.56
CA ASP A 25 -16.60 -10.90 10.24
C ASP A 25 -16.63 -11.52 8.84
N THR A 26 -16.19 -10.75 7.85
CA THR A 26 -16.16 -11.14 6.44
C THR A 26 -14.76 -10.92 5.87
N PRO A 27 -14.38 -11.60 4.77
CA PRO A 27 -13.10 -11.38 4.10
C PRO A 27 -12.86 -9.93 3.67
N GLU A 28 -13.90 -9.20 3.28
CA GLU A 28 -13.83 -7.79 2.93
C GLU A 28 -13.57 -6.93 4.17
N GLU A 29 -14.25 -7.24 5.27
CA GLU A 29 -14.06 -6.57 6.54
C GLU A 29 -12.63 -6.74 7.07
N TYR A 30 -12.04 -7.93 6.90
CA TYR A 30 -10.64 -8.17 7.26
C TYR A 30 -9.68 -7.24 6.48
N VAL A 31 -9.90 -7.08 5.18
CA VAL A 31 -9.11 -6.13 4.36
C VAL A 31 -9.29 -4.71 4.87
N ARG A 32 -10.54 -4.28 5.13
CA ARG A 32 -10.83 -2.93 5.63
C ARG A 32 -10.15 -2.66 6.97
N GLN A 33 -10.26 -3.55 7.94
CA GLN A 33 -9.61 -3.43 9.25
C GLN A 33 -8.07 -3.32 9.13
N THR A 34 -7.47 -4.07 8.21
CA THR A 34 -6.03 -3.98 7.95
C THR A 34 -5.65 -2.59 7.43
N ILE A 35 -6.45 -2.02 6.53
CA ILE A 35 -6.22 -0.67 6.01
C ILE A 35 -6.45 0.38 7.11
N GLU A 36 -7.48 0.27 7.92
CA GLU A 36 -7.74 1.19 9.04
C GLU A 36 -6.55 1.25 10.02
N LYS A 37 -6.02 0.10 10.41
CA LYS A 37 -4.82 0.02 11.25
C LYS A 37 -3.61 0.72 10.60
N ARG A 38 -3.43 0.55 9.27
CA ARG A 38 -2.36 1.22 8.53
C ARG A 38 -2.56 2.73 8.46
N LEU A 39 -3.78 3.20 8.25
CA LEU A 39 -4.10 4.63 8.23
C LEU A 39 -3.72 5.31 9.54
N VAL A 40 -4.04 4.68 10.67
CA VAL A 40 -3.72 5.24 11.98
C VAL A 40 -2.24 5.07 12.33
N ASN A 41 -1.68 3.86 12.19
CA ASN A 41 -0.34 3.55 12.68
C ASN A 41 0.78 4.01 11.74
N GLU A 42 0.57 3.93 10.42
CA GLU A 42 1.59 4.25 9.41
C GLU A 42 1.39 5.63 8.78
N HIS A 43 0.15 5.96 8.38
CA HIS A 43 -0.17 7.25 7.76
C HIS A 43 -0.49 8.35 8.77
N LYS A 44 -0.59 8.01 10.08
CA LYS A 44 -0.77 8.96 11.19
C LYS A 44 -2.09 9.74 11.15
N TYR A 45 -3.10 9.25 10.45
CA TYR A 45 -4.45 9.81 10.55
C TYR A 45 -5.06 9.51 11.92
N SER A 46 -5.64 10.51 12.55
CA SER A 46 -6.45 10.28 13.77
C SER A 46 -7.77 9.60 13.41
N THR A 47 -8.31 8.77 14.30
CA THR A 47 -9.63 8.14 14.10
C THR A 47 -10.73 9.18 13.88
N GLY A 48 -10.56 10.38 14.44
CA GLY A 48 -11.45 11.52 14.21
C GLY A 48 -11.53 11.99 12.76
N GLN A 49 -10.46 11.82 11.96
CA GLN A 49 -10.43 12.20 10.53
C GLN A 49 -11.09 11.14 9.64
N ILE A 50 -11.25 9.91 10.12
CA ILE A 50 -11.71 8.76 9.35
C ILE A 50 -13.21 8.54 9.58
N LYS A 51 -13.95 8.24 8.52
CA LYS A 51 -15.32 7.76 8.56
C LYS A 51 -15.45 6.48 7.75
N ILE A 52 -16.12 5.51 8.33
CA ILE A 52 -16.35 4.19 7.77
C ILE A 52 -17.77 4.11 7.21
N GLU A 53 -17.93 3.42 6.07
CA GLU A 53 -19.22 3.24 5.38
C GLU A 53 -19.95 4.57 5.13
N TYR A 54 -19.22 5.54 4.57
CA TYR A 54 -19.75 6.88 4.33
C TYR A 54 -20.69 6.89 3.12
N THR A 55 -21.93 7.36 3.31
CA THR A 55 -22.91 7.48 2.24
C THR A 55 -22.57 8.66 1.33
N LEU A 56 -22.35 8.37 0.05
CA LEU A 56 -22.18 9.35 -1.02
C LEU A 56 -23.52 9.64 -1.69
N HIS A 57 -23.67 10.82 -2.26
CA HIS A 57 -24.88 11.24 -2.96
C HIS A 57 -24.56 11.44 -4.45
N PHE A 58 -25.17 10.62 -5.31
CA PHE A 58 -25.08 10.64 -6.76
C PHE A 58 -26.48 10.80 -7.37
N GLY A 59 -27.02 11.99 -7.38
CA GLY A 59 -28.41 12.20 -7.78
C GLY A 59 -29.36 11.38 -6.89
N SER A 60 -30.07 10.40 -7.46
CA SER A 60 -30.95 9.49 -6.72
C SER A 60 -30.21 8.33 -6.01
N ASN A 61 -29.01 8.01 -6.44
CA ASN A 61 -28.22 6.90 -5.89
C ASN A 61 -27.47 7.32 -4.63
N LYS A 62 -27.39 6.40 -3.66
CA LYS A 62 -26.72 6.63 -2.37
C LYS A 62 -25.74 5.46 -2.06
N PRO A 63 -24.67 5.31 -2.88
CA PRO A 63 -23.66 4.29 -2.57
C PRO A 63 -22.92 4.64 -1.30
N ARG A 64 -22.23 3.62 -0.71
CA ARG A 64 -21.37 3.81 0.44
C ARG A 64 -19.92 3.59 0.04
N ALA A 65 -19.06 4.55 0.37
CA ALA A 65 -17.61 4.38 0.32
C ALA A 65 -17.15 3.68 1.61
N ASP A 66 -16.25 2.71 1.49
CA ASP A 66 -15.82 1.91 2.63
C ASP A 66 -15.09 2.76 3.67
N ILE A 67 -14.15 3.60 3.25
CA ILE A 67 -13.42 4.52 4.13
C ILE A 67 -13.30 5.88 3.43
N VAL A 68 -13.56 6.96 4.16
CA VAL A 68 -13.25 8.32 3.73
C VAL A 68 -12.43 9.06 4.77
N ILE A 69 -11.53 9.94 4.32
CA ILE A 69 -10.65 10.72 5.19
C ILE A 69 -10.87 12.20 4.92
N PHE A 70 -10.96 12.96 6.02
CA PHE A 70 -11.13 14.40 6.06
C PHE A 70 -9.84 15.08 6.57
N ASP A 71 -9.70 16.39 6.31
CA ASP A 71 -8.64 17.18 6.94
C ASP A 71 -8.79 17.19 8.47
N LYS A 72 -7.67 17.39 9.18
CA LYS A 72 -7.62 17.38 10.63
C LYS A 72 -8.57 18.42 11.25
N ASP A 73 -8.64 19.59 10.63
CA ASP A 73 -9.42 20.73 11.13
C ASP A 73 -10.83 20.80 10.51
N CYS A 74 -11.25 19.74 9.82
CA CYS A 74 -12.56 19.66 9.20
C CYS A 74 -13.66 19.48 10.25
N THR A 75 -14.44 20.54 10.50
CA THR A 75 -15.56 20.53 11.45
C THR A 75 -16.82 19.86 10.84
N GLU A 76 -17.07 20.09 9.56
CA GLU A 76 -18.21 19.55 8.83
C GLU A 76 -17.81 18.42 7.91
N LYS A 77 -18.12 17.19 8.29
CA LYS A 77 -17.77 15.97 7.53
C LYS A 77 -18.81 15.71 6.42
N THR A 78 -18.86 16.63 5.46
CA THR A 78 -19.71 16.54 4.27
C THR A 78 -18.96 15.90 3.10
N GLN A 79 -19.70 15.44 2.08
CA GLN A 79 -19.14 14.88 0.86
C GLN A 79 -18.15 15.83 0.17
N ASN A 80 -18.42 17.14 0.20
CA ASN A 80 -17.54 18.15 -0.40
C ASN A 80 -16.20 18.28 0.31
N ASN A 81 -16.11 17.87 1.57
CA ASN A 81 -14.90 18.01 2.37
C ASN A 81 -14.05 16.72 2.42
N ILE A 82 -14.47 15.66 1.72
CA ILE A 82 -13.70 14.43 1.60
C ILE A 82 -12.39 14.71 0.85
N LYS A 83 -11.27 14.24 1.38
CA LYS A 83 -9.93 14.37 0.77
C LYS A 83 -9.43 13.08 0.16
N ILE A 84 -9.74 11.96 0.78
CA ILE A 84 -9.32 10.64 0.33
C ILE A 84 -10.52 9.69 0.40
N ILE A 85 -10.66 8.83 -0.61
CA ILE A 85 -11.62 7.73 -0.63
C ILE A 85 -10.84 6.42 -0.77
N ILE A 86 -11.21 5.41 0.02
CA ILE A 86 -10.61 4.08 -0.05
C ILE A 86 -11.73 3.05 -0.19
N GLU A 87 -11.59 2.19 -1.20
CA GLU A 87 -12.45 1.03 -1.47
C GLU A 87 -11.71 -0.25 -1.13
N CYS A 88 -12.30 -1.06 -0.29
CA CYS A 88 -11.81 -2.35 0.15
C CYS A 88 -12.69 -3.46 -0.41
N LYS A 89 -12.10 -4.49 -0.97
CA LYS A 89 -12.83 -5.64 -1.54
C LYS A 89 -12.25 -6.94 -1.01
N LYS A 90 -13.05 -7.99 -1.03
CA LYS A 90 -12.55 -9.34 -0.77
C LYS A 90 -11.52 -9.75 -1.82
N GLU A 91 -10.60 -10.63 -1.45
CA GLU A 91 -9.46 -11.06 -2.28
C GLU A 91 -9.83 -11.59 -3.68
N THR A 92 -11.07 -12.04 -3.88
CA THR A 92 -11.55 -12.60 -5.15
C THR A 92 -12.01 -11.55 -6.16
N VAL A 93 -12.15 -10.29 -5.77
CA VAL A 93 -12.49 -9.19 -6.68
C VAL A 93 -11.20 -8.62 -7.27
N ASP A 94 -11.09 -8.60 -8.60
CA ASP A 94 -9.95 -8.02 -9.30
C ASP A 94 -10.11 -6.51 -9.48
N ALA A 95 -9.00 -5.76 -9.51
CA ALA A 95 -8.99 -4.31 -9.71
C ALA A 95 -9.66 -3.87 -11.03
N ARG A 96 -9.68 -4.74 -12.04
CA ARG A 96 -10.33 -4.52 -13.35
C ARG A 96 -11.79 -4.93 -13.38
N ASN A 97 -12.37 -5.37 -12.26
CA ASN A 97 -13.78 -5.72 -12.20
C ASN A 97 -14.63 -4.50 -12.63
N ALA A 98 -15.58 -4.72 -13.56
CA ALA A 98 -16.39 -3.64 -14.16
C ALA A 98 -17.29 -2.92 -13.16
N LYS A 99 -17.69 -3.56 -12.05
CA LYS A 99 -18.62 -3.00 -11.06
C LYS A 99 -17.94 -2.58 -9.77
N GLU A 100 -16.98 -3.37 -9.30
CA GLU A 100 -16.38 -3.25 -7.96
C GLU A 100 -14.87 -2.95 -8.02
N GLY A 101 -14.32 -2.74 -9.22
CA GLY A 101 -12.92 -2.41 -9.45
C GLY A 101 -12.61 -0.91 -9.33
N VAL A 102 -11.49 -0.52 -9.89
CA VAL A 102 -10.97 0.86 -9.81
C VAL A 102 -11.90 1.91 -10.42
N GLU A 103 -12.73 1.55 -11.38
CA GLU A 103 -13.66 2.49 -12.01
C GLU A 103 -14.77 2.94 -11.04
N GLN A 104 -15.18 2.08 -10.10
CA GLN A 104 -16.06 2.47 -9.00
C GLN A 104 -15.41 3.55 -8.13
N LEU A 105 -14.16 3.36 -7.71
CA LEU A 105 -13.41 4.34 -6.94
C LEU A 105 -13.28 5.68 -7.67
N LYS A 106 -12.88 5.65 -8.95
CA LYS A 106 -12.76 6.88 -9.77
C LYS A 106 -14.07 7.62 -9.90
N SER A 107 -15.19 6.90 -10.05
CA SER A 107 -16.53 7.48 -10.04
C SER A 107 -16.82 8.21 -8.72
N TYR A 108 -16.50 7.59 -7.58
CA TYR A 108 -16.67 8.22 -6.26
C TYR A 108 -15.81 9.47 -6.09
N MET A 109 -14.53 9.39 -6.50
CA MET A 109 -13.62 10.54 -6.48
C MET A 109 -14.12 11.69 -7.35
N SER A 110 -14.74 11.39 -8.51
CA SER A 110 -15.28 12.39 -9.41
C SER A 110 -16.46 13.13 -8.80
N ALA A 111 -17.29 12.45 -8.02
CA ALA A 111 -18.45 13.05 -7.35
C ALA A 111 -18.10 13.82 -6.07
N CYS A 112 -16.86 13.75 -5.62
CA CYS A 112 -16.37 14.47 -4.46
C CYS A 112 -15.39 15.56 -4.91
N PRO A 113 -15.81 16.85 -4.97
CA PRO A 113 -15.02 17.91 -5.60
C PRO A 113 -13.61 18.05 -5.03
N ASN A 114 -13.47 18.01 -3.71
CA ASN A 114 -12.20 18.18 -3.00
C ASN A 114 -11.46 16.86 -2.71
N CYS A 115 -11.99 15.73 -3.18
CA CYS A 115 -11.29 14.45 -3.09
C CYS A 115 -10.15 14.41 -4.11
N LEU A 116 -8.91 14.43 -3.60
CA LEU A 116 -7.72 14.41 -4.45
C LEU A 116 -7.10 13.02 -4.57
N TRP A 117 -7.34 12.14 -3.61
CA TRP A 117 -6.71 10.84 -3.53
C TRP A 117 -7.72 9.71 -3.42
N GLY A 118 -7.40 8.60 -4.06
CA GLY A 118 -8.16 7.39 -3.94
C GLY A 118 -7.27 6.16 -3.87
N MET A 119 -7.69 5.16 -3.10
CA MET A 119 -7.04 3.86 -3.04
C MET A 119 -8.09 2.75 -3.18
N TRP A 120 -7.81 1.80 -4.05
CA TRP A 120 -8.56 0.56 -4.17
C TRP A 120 -7.68 -0.60 -3.73
N THR A 121 -8.20 -1.54 -2.93
CA THR A 121 -7.45 -2.73 -2.53
C THR A 121 -8.36 -3.90 -2.19
N ASN A 122 -7.89 -5.12 -2.50
CA ASN A 122 -8.49 -6.38 -2.08
C ASN A 122 -7.56 -7.18 -1.14
N GLY A 123 -6.52 -6.54 -0.63
CA GLY A 123 -5.51 -7.20 0.20
C GLY A 123 -4.39 -7.89 -0.58
N LYS A 124 -4.57 -8.16 -1.89
CA LYS A 124 -3.55 -8.73 -2.79
C LYS A 124 -3.14 -7.77 -3.90
N GLN A 125 -4.02 -6.87 -4.26
CA GLN A 125 -3.81 -5.80 -5.23
C GLN A 125 -4.05 -4.47 -4.53
N LYS A 126 -3.29 -3.46 -4.91
CA LYS A 126 -3.46 -2.08 -4.44
C LYS A 126 -3.23 -1.13 -5.62
N GLU A 127 -4.22 -0.29 -5.89
CA GLU A 127 -4.15 0.77 -6.88
C GLU A 127 -4.43 2.11 -6.20
N VAL A 128 -3.59 3.09 -6.47
CA VAL A 128 -3.69 4.42 -5.86
C VAL A 128 -3.69 5.47 -6.95
N PHE A 129 -4.62 6.42 -6.85
CA PHE A 129 -4.78 7.48 -7.83
C PHE A 129 -4.76 8.85 -7.18
N LYS A 130 -4.11 9.80 -7.86
CA LYS A 130 -4.27 11.23 -7.61
C LYS A 130 -5.16 11.82 -8.70
N LYS A 131 -6.27 12.45 -8.29
CA LYS A 131 -7.15 13.18 -9.18
C LYS A 131 -6.53 14.52 -9.55
N GLY A 132 -6.57 14.87 -10.83
CA GLY A 132 -6.08 16.13 -11.37
C GLY A 132 -6.87 16.59 -12.57
N ILE A 133 -6.46 17.71 -13.13
CA ILE A 133 -6.98 18.27 -14.38
C ILE A 133 -5.80 18.37 -15.34
N ASP A 134 -5.97 17.90 -16.57
CA ASP A 134 -4.95 18.02 -17.62
C ASP A 134 -4.92 19.43 -18.26
N GLU A 135 -4.01 19.66 -19.18
CA GLU A 135 -3.85 20.91 -19.91
C GLU A 135 -5.08 21.29 -20.78
N HIS A 136 -5.95 20.34 -21.07
CA HIS A 136 -7.18 20.51 -21.83
C HIS A 136 -8.43 20.68 -20.94
N GLY A 137 -8.25 20.68 -19.60
CA GLY A 137 -9.36 20.79 -18.63
C GLY A 137 -10.09 19.49 -18.35
N ASN A 138 -9.59 18.34 -18.83
CA ASN A 138 -10.20 17.04 -18.56
C ASN A 138 -9.76 16.50 -17.20
N LEU A 139 -10.69 15.81 -16.53
CA LEU A 139 -10.41 15.08 -15.32
C LEU A 139 -9.50 13.88 -15.60
N VAL A 140 -8.37 13.80 -14.90
CA VAL A 140 -7.41 12.71 -15.04
C VAL A 140 -7.13 12.06 -13.67
N PHE A 141 -6.76 10.78 -13.72
CA PHE A 141 -6.35 10.00 -12.56
C PHE A 141 -4.94 9.47 -12.81
N VAL A 142 -3.98 9.99 -12.07
CA VAL A 142 -2.57 9.62 -12.20
C VAL A 142 -2.24 8.56 -11.17
N ASP A 143 -1.59 7.48 -11.60
CA ASP A 143 -1.15 6.39 -10.72
C ASP A 143 -0.11 6.89 -9.71
N TYR A 144 -0.23 6.45 -8.48
CA TYR A 144 0.67 6.81 -7.39
C TYR A 144 1.08 5.59 -6.57
N ASN A 145 2.20 5.68 -5.85
CA ASN A 145 2.72 4.58 -5.02
C ASN A 145 1.89 4.37 -3.75
N ASP A 146 1.43 5.46 -3.13
CA ASP A 146 0.61 5.42 -1.91
C ASP A 146 -0.17 6.73 -1.76
N ILE A 147 -1.16 6.73 -0.86
CA ILE A 147 -1.83 7.95 -0.41
C ILE A 147 -0.89 8.75 0.52
N PRO A 148 -1.05 10.07 0.62
CA PRO A 148 -0.24 10.87 1.55
C PRO A 148 -0.47 10.43 3.01
N SER A 149 0.51 10.70 3.86
CA SER A 149 0.35 10.67 5.31
C SER A 149 -0.36 11.94 5.80
N ALA A 150 -0.82 11.96 7.05
CA ALA A 150 -1.56 13.07 7.62
C ALA A 150 -0.76 14.39 7.68
N ASP A 151 0.57 14.32 7.63
CA ASP A 151 1.49 15.47 7.51
C ASP A 151 1.62 16.02 6.09
N GLY A 152 1.04 15.32 5.09
CA GLY A 152 1.01 15.74 3.70
C GLY A 152 2.34 15.62 2.94
N ASN A 153 3.37 14.97 3.49
CA ASN A 153 4.67 14.83 2.85
C ASN A 153 4.60 13.84 1.66
N LEU A 154 4.61 14.38 0.44
CA LEU A 154 4.58 13.59 -0.80
C LEU A 154 5.96 13.09 -1.23
N ASP A 155 7.04 13.77 -0.84
CA ASP A 155 8.40 13.41 -1.26
C ASP A 155 8.80 12.05 -0.70
N GLU A 156 8.36 11.74 0.51
CA GLU A 156 8.62 10.45 1.15
C GLU A 156 7.94 9.26 0.45
N ILE A 157 6.83 9.51 -0.26
CA ILE A 157 6.16 8.46 -1.05
C ILE A 157 7.04 8.02 -2.21
N ASN A 158 7.74 8.97 -2.83
CA ASN A 158 8.55 8.72 -4.02
C ASN A 158 9.99 8.33 -3.68
N ARG A 159 10.59 8.98 -2.69
CA ARG A 159 11.97 8.72 -2.31
C ARG A 159 12.15 8.84 -0.79
N PRO A 160 11.85 7.77 -0.04
CA PRO A 160 11.95 7.79 1.41
C PRO A 160 13.40 8.05 1.85
N GLN A 161 13.55 8.83 2.88
CA GLN A 161 14.82 9.03 3.54
C GLN A 161 14.97 8.01 4.69
N ARG A 162 16.20 7.77 5.11
CA ARG A 162 16.51 6.76 6.13
C ARG A 162 15.79 7.01 7.47
N GLN A 163 15.67 8.28 7.87
CA GLN A 163 14.97 8.68 9.09
C GLN A 163 13.44 8.60 8.99
N SER A 164 12.89 8.57 7.78
CA SER A 164 11.45 8.44 7.56
C SER A 164 10.98 7.01 7.33
N LEU A 165 11.91 6.02 7.35
CA LEU A 165 11.56 4.63 7.22
C LEU A 165 10.68 4.19 8.40
N LYS A 166 9.56 3.54 8.07
CA LYS A 166 8.55 3.08 9.04
C LYS A 166 8.90 1.69 9.57
N ASN A 167 8.79 1.50 10.87
CA ASN A 167 8.81 0.15 11.42
C ASN A 167 7.47 -0.51 11.12
N ALA A 168 7.50 -1.60 10.37
CA ALA A 168 6.31 -2.38 10.10
C ALA A 168 5.94 -3.21 11.33
N SER A 169 4.66 -3.26 11.69
CA SER A 169 4.16 -4.29 12.60
C SER A 169 4.14 -5.65 11.88
N ASP A 170 4.15 -6.73 12.65
CA ASP A 170 4.16 -8.11 12.16
C ASP A 170 3.10 -8.37 11.10
N ASP A 171 1.84 -8.01 11.42
CA ASP A 171 0.70 -8.23 10.52
C ASP A 171 0.81 -7.44 9.23
N ASN A 172 1.30 -6.20 9.31
CA ASN A 172 1.45 -5.34 8.14
C ASN A 172 2.56 -5.81 7.20
N LEU A 173 3.69 -6.26 7.75
CA LEU A 173 4.79 -6.77 6.94
C LEU A 173 4.40 -8.06 6.22
N LEU A 174 3.72 -8.98 6.93
CA LEU A 174 3.18 -10.19 6.34
C LEU A 174 2.18 -9.89 5.21
N PHE A 175 1.30 -8.92 5.42
CA PHE A 175 0.36 -8.45 4.40
C PHE A 175 1.09 -7.94 3.15
N ILE A 176 2.12 -7.10 3.33
CA ILE A 176 2.90 -6.53 2.22
C ILE A 176 3.66 -7.63 1.46
N PHE A 177 4.28 -8.57 2.16
CA PHE A 177 4.99 -9.68 1.51
C PHE A 177 4.03 -10.57 0.73
N LYS A 178 2.85 -10.87 1.26
CA LYS A 178 1.79 -11.59 0.52
C LYS A 178 1.35 -10.83 -0.73
N THR A 179 1.17 -9.52 -0.63
CA THR A 179 0.82 -8.66 -1.77
C THR A 179 1.91 -8.68 -2.83
N CYS A 180 3.18 -8.50 -2.45
CA CYS A 180 4.32 -8.56 -3.37
C CYS A 180 4.47 -9.94 -4.02
N HIS A 181 4.39 -11.02 -3.24
CA HIS A 181 4.47 -12.38 -3.75
C HIS A 181 3.35 -12.70 -4.75
N ASN A 182 2.11 -12.32 -4.40
CA ASN A 182 0.96 -12.50 -5.30
C ASN A 182 1.11 -11.68 -6.58
N HIS A 183 1.63 -10.45 -6.49
CA HIS A 183 1.88 -9.60 -7.65
C HIS A 183 2.85 -10.29 -8.63
N ILE A 184 3.95 -10.88 -8.14
CA ILE A 184 4.89 -11.66 -8.96
C ILE A 184 4.19 -12.86 -9.60
N HIS A 185 3.46 -13.63 -8.80
CA HIS A 185 2.77 -14.83 -9.30
C HIS A 185 1.81 -14.50 -10.44
N VAL A 186 1.01 -13.46 -10.29
CA VAL A 186 -0.04 -13.07 -11.26
C VAL A 186 0.53 -12.36 -12.49
N ASN A 187 1.48 -11.43 -12.30
CA ASN A 187 1.94 -10.56 -13.38
C ASN A 187 3.16 -11.10 -14.14
N ASP A 188 4.03 -11.86 -13.47
CA ASP A 188 5.21 -12.47 -14.10
C ASP A 188 4.96 -13.95 -14.44
N GLY A 189 3.81 -14.52 -14.09
CA GLY A 189 3.45 -15.91 -14.38
C GLY A 189 4.32 -16.94 -13.65
N LEU A 190 5.05 -16.55 -12.62
CA LEU A 190 5.91 -17.45 -11.87
C LEU A 190 5.10 -18.33 -10.92
N GLN A 191 5.47 -19.61 -10.79
CA GLN A 191 4.94 -20.48 -9.76
C GLN A 191 5.27 -19.94 -8.37
N LYS A 192 4.53 -20.34 -7.34
CA LYS A 192 4.65 -19.80 -5.97
C LYS A 192 6.08 -19.83 -5.43
N GLN A 193 6.80 -20.94 -5.58
CA GLN A 193 8.16 -21.07 -5.07
C GLN A 193 9.18 -20.21 -5.83
N PRO A 194 9.25 -20.20 -7.18
CA PRO A 194 10.07 -19.23 -7.92
C PRO A 194 9.73 -17.76 -7.61
N ALA A 195 8.44 -17.42 -7.49
CA ALA A 195 8.02 -16.07 -7.12
C ALA A 195 8.57 -15.65 -5.75
N PHE A 196 8.55 -16.57 -4.80
CA PHE A 196 9.14 -16.36 -3.48
C PHE A 196 10.65 -16.11 -3.55
N PHE A 197 11.40 -16.89 -4.31
CA PHE A 197 12.85 -16.67 -4.47
C PHE A 197 13.18 -15.32 -5.12
N GLU A 198 12.38 -14.87 -6.09
CA GLU A 198 12.55 -13.53 -6.67
C GLU A 198 12.26 -12.42 -5.63
N LEU A 199 11.19 -12.55 -4.84
CA LEU A 199 10.89 -11.62 -3.76
C LEU A 199 12.04 -11.58 -2.72
N LEU A 200 12.59 -12.74 -2.37
CA LEU A 200 13.71 -12.84 -1.44
C LEU A 200 14.92 -12.03 -1.92
N LYS A 201 15.29 -12.10 -3.21
CA LYS A 201 16.38 -11.29 -3.78
C LYS A 201 16.14 -9.80 -3.58
N VAL A 202 14.90 -9.34 -3.77
CA VAL A 202 14.52 -7.93 -3.60
C VAL A 202 14.58 -7.51 -2.13
N ILE A 203 14.13 -8.37 -1.21
CA ILE A 203 14.24 -8.14 0.25
C ILE A 203 15.70 -7.99 0.67
N PHE A 204 16.59 -8.87 0.19
CA PHE A 204 18.02 -8.75 0.46
C PHE A 204 18.64 -7.46 -0.08
N CYS A 205 18.19 -7.01 -1.27
CA CYS A 205 18.60 -5.69 -1.80
C CYS A 205 18.19 -4.55 -0.86
N LYS A 206 16.97 -4.57 -0.35
CA LYS A 206 16.48 -3.57 0.59
C LYS A 206 17.30 -3.55 1.88
N ILE A 207 17.52 -4.70 2.48
CA ILE A 207 18.32 -4.83 3.71
C ILE A 207 19.79 -4.37 3.49
N GLU A 208 20.38 -4.70 2.35
CA GLU A 208 21.76 -4.30 2.04
C GLU A 208 21.87 -2.78 1.81
N ASP A 209 20.89 -2.18 1.17
CA ASP A 209 20.85 -0.73 0.97
C ASP A 209 20.67 0.02 2.31
N GLU A 210 19.85 -0.49 3.21
CA GLU A 210 19.69 0.05 4.56
C GLU A 210 20.99 -0.02 5.39
N LYS A 211 21.83 -1.05 5.20
CA LYS A 211 23.12 -1.18 5.86
C LYS A 211 24.19 -0.23 5.34
N ASN A 212 24.01 0.32 4.15
CA ASN A 212 25.05 1.10 3.45
C ASN A 212 25.09 2.56 3.94
N ILE A 213 25.42 2.79 5.18
CA ILE A 213 25.59 4.13 5.80
C ILE A 213 27.01 4.63 5.51
N PRO A 214 27.23 5.93 5.17
CA PRO A 214 26.26 7.06 5.24
C PRO A 214 25.57 7.37 3.90
N LYS A 215 25.62 6.51 2.91
CA LYS A 215 25.04 6.80 1.59
C LYS A 215 23.53 6.96 1.66
N PRO A 216 22.94 7.82 0.78
CA PRO A 216 21.49 7.89 0.65
C PRO A 216 20.92 6.54 0.18
N LEU A 217 19.64 6.31 0.46
CA LEU A 217 18.97 5.09 0.01
C LEU A 217 18.86 5.09 -1.53
N GLU A 218 19.27 3.99 -2.14
CA GLU A 218 19.12 3.71 -3.58
C GLU A 218 17.98 2.73 -3.88
N PHE A 219 17.43 2.09 -2.84
CA PHE A 219 16.27 1.19 -2.96
C PHE A 219 14.97 2.01 -2.97
N TYR A 220 14.58 2.51 -4.13
CA TYR A 220 13.32 3.23 -4.34
C TYR A 220 12.82 3.09 -5.77
N ALA A 221 11.53 3.36 -5.97
CA ALA A 221 10.88 3.57 -7.24
C ALA A 221 9.89 4.73 -7.09
N THR A 222 10.04 5.80 -7.87
CA THR A 222 9.08 6.90 -7.85
C THR A 222 7.80 6.54 -8.58
N SER A 223 6.72 7.27 -8.34
CA SER A 223 5.45 7.07 -9.05
C SER A 223 5.64 7.29 -10.56
N GLU A 224 6.47 8.27 -10.95
CA GLU A 224 6.82 8.52 -12.34
C GLU A 224 7.60 7.35 -12.96
N GLU A 225 8.63 6.82 -12.27
CA GLU A 225 9.39 5.65 -12.75
C GLU A 225 8.50 4.41 -12.91
N ARG A 226 7.46 4.26 -12.08
CA ARG A 226 6.50 3.15 -12.22
C ARG A 226 5.57 3.30 -13.42
N SER A 227 5.22 4.52 -13.80
CA SER A 227 4.20 4.81 -14.81
C SER A 227 4.66 4.56 -16.26
N ASN A 228 5.98 4.45 -16.52
CA ASN A 228 6.51 4.31 -17.85
C ASN A 228 7.65 3.27 -17.94
N ILE A 229 7.89 2.77 -19.15
CA ILE A 229 8.85 1.68 -19.41
C ILE A 229 10.28 2.10 -19.08
N ASP A 230 10.70 3.29 -19.46
CA ASP A 230 12.07 3.76 -19.24
C ASP A 230 12.38 3.94 -17.76
N GLY A 231 11.42 4.44 -17.00
CA GLY A 231 11.49 4.51 -15.54
C GLY A 231 11.60 3.13 -14.89
N GLN A 232 10.77 2.17 -15.31
CA GLN A 232 10.82 0.79 -14.82
C GLN A 232 12.17 0.12 -15.11
N LEU A 233 12.75 0.34 -16.27
CA LEU A 233 14.09 -0.13 -16.64
C LEU A 233 15.18 0.54 -15.80
N THR A 234 15.03 1.83 -15.49
CA THR A 234 15.91 2.58 -14.59
C THR A 234 15.91 1.98 -13.18
N VAL A 235 14.73 1.68 -12.64
CA VAL A 235 14.59 0.97 -11.36
C VAL A 235 15.28 -0.38 -11.43
N LYS A 236 15.03 -1.18 -12.48
CA LYS A 236 15.65 -2.50 -12.63
C LYS A 236 17.18 -2.40 -12.64
N LYS A 237 17.76 -1.46 -13.38
CA LYS A 237 19.20 -1.22 -13.41
C LYS A 237 19.76 -0.87 -12.02
N ARG A 238 19.07 0.02 -11.30
CA ARG A 238 19.45 0.45 -9.94
C ARG A 238 19.42 -0.71 -8.94
N ILE A 239 18.34 -1.48 -8.90
CA ILE A 239 18.20 -2.62 -7.99
C ILE A 239 19.16 -3.76 -8.35
N SER A 240 19.37 -4.03 -9.65
CA SER A 240 20.37 -5.02 -10.09
C SER A 240 21.78 -4.66 -9.62
N LYS A 241 22.14 -3.38 -9.58
CA LYS A 241 23.43 -2.93 -9.03
C LYS A 241 23.54 -3.23 -7.52
N ILE A 242 22.47 -3.01 -6.75
CA ILE A 242 22.44 -3.39 -5.34
C ILE A 242 22.59 -4.91 -5.21
N PHE A 243 21.91 -5.70 -6.04
CA PHE A 243 21.97 -7.15 -6.01
C PHE A 243 23.37 -7.70 -6.29
N GLN A 244 24.21 -7.04 -7.10
CA GLN A 244 25.60 -7.43 -7.27
C GLN A 244 26.39 -7.37 -5.94
N ASN A 245 26.12 -6.39 -5.09
CA ASN A 245 26.72 -6.30 -3.76
C ASN A 245 26.17 -7.40 -2.82
N VAL A 246 24.86 -7.67 -2.90
CA VAL A 246 24.22 -8.78 -2.16
C VAL A 246 24.89 -10.11 -2.49
N LYS A 247 25.08 -10.45 -3.76
CA LYS A 247 25.75 -11.70 -4.18
C LYS A 247 27.16 -11.84 -3.61
N LYS A 248 27.94 -10.78 -3.64
CA LYS A 248 29.30 -10.78 -3.07
C LYS A 248 29.30 -11.06 -1.58
N LYS A 249 28.33 -10.54 -0.86
CA LYS A 249 28.25 -10.65 0.61
C LYS A 249 27.58 -11.93 1.08
N TYR A 250 26.61 -12.43 0.32
CA TYR A 250 25.78 -13.58 0.65
C TYR A 250 25.97 -14.74 -0.35
N GLY A 251 27.23 -15.01 -0.75
CA GLY A 251 27.59 -16.04 -1.73
C GLY A 251 27.27 -17.48 -1.32
N LYS A 252 26.83 -17.71 -0.07
CA LYS A 252 26.28 -19.00 0.38
C LYS A 252 24.80 -19.17 0.03
N ILE A 253 24.11 -18.08 -0.31
CA ILE A 253 22.67 -18.04 -0.61
C ILE A 253 22.44 -17.80 -2.09
N PHE A 254 23.23 -16.93 -2.70
CA PHE A 254 23.10 -16.53 -4.10
C PHE A 254 24.36 -16.84 -4.89
N ASP A 255 24.19 -17.46 -6.04
CA ASP A 255 25.29 -17.75 -6.96
C ASP A 255 25.74 -16.50 -7.71
N ALA A 256 26.99 -16.51 -8.21
CA ALA A 256 27.54 -15.40 -8.97
C ALA A 256 26.71 -15.07 -10.22
N ASN A 257 26.08 -16.08 -10.82
CA ASN A 257 25.26 -15.97 -12.02
C ASN A 257 23.78 -15.65 -11.74
N ASP A 258 23.39 -15.55 -10.47
CA ASP A 258 22.02 -15.20 -10.13
C ASP A 258 21.69 -13.78 -10.58
N GLU A 259 20.48 -13.62 -11.11
CA GLU A 259 19.91 -12.34 -11.55
C GLU A 259 18.49 -12.18 -11.03
N ILE A 260 18.02 -10.93 -10.92
CA ILE A 260 16.61 -10.62 -10.69
C ILE A 260 15.88 -10.76 -12.04
N LYS A 261 15.07 -11.83 -12.14
CA LYS A 261 14.36 -12.19 -13.38
C LYS A 261 13.01 -11.50 -13.54
N LEU A 262 12.55 -10.76 -12.52
CA LEU A 262 11.28 -10.06 -12.55
C LEU A 262 11.20 -9.11 -13.75
N HIS A 263 9.99 -9.03 -14.31
CA HIS A 263 9.67 -8.00 -15.29
C HIS A 263 9.90 -6.60 -14.69
N PRO A 264 10.41 -5.61 -15.43
CA PRO A 264 10.72 -4.27 -14.88
C PRO A 264 9.54 -3.63 -14.18
N ARG A 265 8.32 -3.79 -14.69
CA ARG A 265 7.08 -3.29 -14.08
C ARG A 265 6.82 -3.91 -12.70
N SER A 266 6.94 -5.23 -12.59
CA SER A 266 6.72 -5.94 -11.33
C SER A 266 7.79 -5.60 -10.30
N LEU A 267 9.05 -5.50 -10.72
CA LEU A 267 10.13 -5.10 -9.82
C LEU A 267 9.91 -3.67 -9.30
N ALA A 268 9.56 -2.71 -10.16
CA ALA A 268 9.29 -1.34 -9.75
C ALA A 268 8.11 -1.26 -8.76
N TYR A 269 7.05 -2.06 -8.97
CA TYR A 269 5.94 -2.17 -8.02
C TYR A 269 6.42 -2.69 -6.66
N ILE A 270 7.15 -3.80 -6.61
CA ILE A 270 7.61 -4.40 -5.34
C ILE A 270 8.55 -3.44 -4.60
N VAL A 271 9.44 -2.77 -5.32
CA VAL A 271 10.33 -1.77 -4.74
C VAL A 271 9.51 -0.64 -4.09
N SER A 272 8.47 -0.14 -4.77
CA SER A 272 7.62 0.93 -4.24
C SER A 272 6.81 0.51 -3.00
N GLU A 273 6.43 -0.77 -2.91
CA GLU A 273 5.75 -1.29 -1.71
C GLU A 273 6.68 -1.41 -0.50
N LEU A 274 7.92 -1.84 -0.73
CA LEU A 274 8.89 -2.11 0.34
C LEU A 274 9.70 -0.87 0.75
N GLN A 275 9.87 0.12 -0.13
CA GLN A 275 10.80 1.24 0.07
C GLN A 275 10.57 2.03 1.35
N LYS A 276 9.34 2.14 1.81
CA LYS A 276 8.95 2.94 2.98
C LYS A 276 9.22 2.27 4.32
N TYR A 277 9.55 0.96 4.34
CA TYR A 277 9.73 0.21 5.56
C TYR A 277 11.20 0.03 5.93
N ASN A 278 11.47 -0.04 7.24
CA ASN A 278 12.76 -0.41 7.80
C ASN A 278 12.80 -1.93 7.99
N LEU A 279 13.43 -2.64 7.06
CA LEU A 279 13.54 -4.10 7.15
C LEU A 279 14.77 -4.53 7.96
N LEU A 280 15.76 -3.66 8.12
CA LEU A 280 16.96 -3.99 8.90
C LEU A 280 16.64 -4.17 10.39
N ASN A 281 15.83 -3.27 10.95
CA ASN A 281 15.45 -3.26 12.36
C ASN A 281 14.16 -4.06 12.64
N THR A 282 13.61 -4.71 11.63
CA THR A 282 12.46 -5.59 11.80
C THR A 282 12.90 -6.89 12.47
N ASP A 283 12.13 -7.37 13.44
CA ASP A 283 12.44 -8.56 14.21
C ASP A 283 12.68 -9.77 13.29
N ILE A 284 13.71 -10.57 13.60
CA ILE A 284 14.10 -11.74 12.80
C ILE A 284 12.95 -12.74 12.70
N ASP A 285 12.11 -12.82 13.74
CA ASP A 285 10.96 -13.72 13.80
C ASP A 285 9.88 -13.38 12.76
N ILE A 286 9.72 -12.10 12.42
CA ILE A 286 8.80 -11.65 11.37
C ILE A 286 9.33 -12.07 9.99
N LYS A 287 10.63 -12.01 9.78
CA LYS A 287 11.26 -12.49 8.55
C LYS A 287 11.07 -14.00 8.38
N GLY A 288 11.11 -14.76 9.47
CA GLY A 288 10.83 -16.20 9.49
C GLY A 288 9.34 -16.55 9.27
N LYS A 289 8.42 -15.76 9.79
CA LYS A 289 6.95 -15.96 9.60
C LYS A 289 6.44 -15.59 8.22
N ALA A 290 7.21 -14.83 7.44
CA ALA A 290 6.88 -14.51 6.06
C ALA A 290 7.13 -15.70 5.09
N TYR A 291 7.74 -16.77 5.60
CA TYR A 291 7.99 -18.04 4.94
C TYR A 291 6.98 -19.08 5.43
#